data_010584dcbe7d831e3d9844225168c2ce
#
_entry.id   010584dcbe7d831e3d9844225168c2ce
#
_cell.length_a   1.000
_cell.length_b   1.000
_cell.length_c   1.000
_cell.angle_alpha   90.00
_cell.angle_beta   90.00
_cell.angle_gamma   90.00
#
_symmetry.space_group_name_H-M   'P 1'
#
loop_
_entity.id
_entity.type
_entity.pdbx_description
1 polymer ?
#
loop_
_entity_poly.entity_id
_entity_poly.type
_entity_poly.pdbx_seq_one_letter_code
_entity_poly.pdbx_strand_id
1 'polypeptide(L)'
;MTQRSNYQQQSSEPFKNHDRRCVARATLRLTAALAMAVASIATATAHPHPVQPAQYTDPTERAMPVPTMTLDLERTALVVIDPQIDFMSPKGAAWSAVGEAVTEQRLVPNLLRLFESSKKAGIVVAISPHYYYPHDHQWKFQAPVELFQHKIKIFDRPSALSLDGFRGSGADFMPEFKPYIEDGKTIVASPHKLYSPQTNDLTFQLRKQGVTKIVLAGMLANLCVESHLREFAEQGFEVAIVRDAVAAPKLPEGDGNLSALINFRYIANALWTTDEVVARLAKPTTAR
;
A
#
# COMPACT_ATOMS: atom_id res chain seq x y z
N MET A 1 12.87 46.13 -37.18
CA MET A 1 14.23 46.27 -36.62
C MET A 1 14.63 44.91 -36.07
N THR A 2 15.60 44.33 -36.74
CA THR A 2 16.09 42.96 -36.62
C THR A 2 17.20 42.88 -35.58
N GLN A 3 17.16 41.94 -34.69
CA GLN A 3 18.35 41.43 -34.01
C GLN A 3 18.39 39.92 -34.06
N ARG A 4 19.32 39.41 -34.83
CA ARG A 4 19.80 38.02 -34.85
C ARG A 4 20.86 37.88 -33.77
N SER A 5 20.78 36.89 -32.91
CA SER A 5 21.85 36.46 -32.01
C SER A 5 22.44 35.16 -32.52
N ASN A 6 23.73 35.18 -32.80
CA ASN A 6 24.58 34.08 -33.26
C ASN A 6 24.80 33.06 -32.11
N TYR A 7 24.58 31.79 -32.37
CA TYR A 7 25.20 30.70 -31.61
C TYR A 7 26.34 30.09 -32.44
N GLN A 8 27.56 30.26 -31.90
CA GLN A 8 28.77 29.68 -32.43
C GLN A 8 28.83 28.17 -32.20
N GLN A 9 29.16 27.45 -33.25
CA GLN A 9 29.60 26.05 -33.27
C GLN A 9 30.95 25.96 -32.52
N GLN A 10 31.04 25.06 -31.56
CA GLN A 10 32.31 24.53 -31.06
C GLN A 10 32.59 23.17 -31.70
N SER A 11 33.73 23.15 -32.34
CA SER A 11 34.31 22.06 -33.11
C SER A 11 34.78 20.91 -32.24
N SER A 12 34.53 19.70 -32.69
CA SER A 12 35.06 18.43 -32.21
C SER A 12 36.55 18.27 -32.52
N GLU A 13 37.38 18.01 -31.52
CA GLU A 13 38.75 17.49 -31.71
C GLU A 13 38.78 15.97 -31.40
N PRO A 14 39.57 15.20 -32.15
CA PRO A 14 39.62 13.72 -32.01
C PRO A 14 40.69 13.31 -30.98
N PHE A 15 40.31 12.37 -30.12
CA PHE A 15 41.22 11.70 -29.19
C PHE A 15 42.31 10.91 -29.94
N LYS A 16 43.57 11.26 -29.67
CA LYS A 16 44.76 10.55 -30.13
C LYS A 16 44.97 9.22 -29.42
N ASN A 17 45.15 8.19 -30.21
CA ASN A 17 45.67 6.87 -29.85
C ASN A 17 47.00 6.95 -29.13
N HIS A 18 47.09 6.44 -27.92
CA HIS A 18 48.37 6.16 -27.25
C HIS A 18 48.52 4.64 -26.97
N ASP A 19 49.45 4.12 -27.73
CA ASP A 19 50.39 3.04 -27.43
C ASP A 19 49.90 1.68 -26.85
N ARG A 20 49.76 0.77 -27.80
CA ARG A 20 49.83 -0.67 -27.57
C ARG A 20 51.30 -1.13 -27.46
N ARG A 21 51.92 -1.03 -26.31
CA ARG A 21 53.21 -1.76 -26.04
C ARG A 21 53.49 -1.76 -24.52
N CYS A 22 52.78 -2.58 -23.75
CA CYS A 22 53.20 -3.04 -22.41
C CYS A 22 52.28 -4.14 -21.84
N VAL A 23 51.95 -5.16 -22.64
CA VAL A 23 51.25 -6.36 -22.15
C VAL A 23 51.96 -7.59 -22.70
N ALA A 24 53.17 -7.80 -22.27
CA ALA A 24 53.85 -9.08 -22.51
C ALA A 24 55.00 -9.27 -21.53
N ARG A 25 54.74 -9.43 -20.24
CA ARG A 25 55.70 -10.03 -19.24
C ARG A 25 55.10 -10.14 -17.83
N ALA A 26 53.79 -10.53 -17.71
CA ALA A 26 53.21 -10.85 -16.39
C ALA A 26 52.34 -12.11 -16.39
N THR A 27 52.64 -13.07 -17.27
CA THR A 27 51.85 -14.31 -17.38
C THR A 27 52.67 -15.56 -17.03
N LEU A 28 53.51 -15.52 -16.00
CA LEU A 28 54.16 -16.76 -15.54
C LEU A 28 54.50 -16.81 -14.04
N ARG A 29 53.64 -16.25 -13.17
CA ARG A 29 53.77 -16.54 -11.72
C ARG A 29 52.41 -16.52 -10.98
N LEU A 30 51.32 -16.94 -11.61
CA LEU A 30 50.00 -16.99 -10.94
C LEU A 30 49.29 -18.35 -11.09
N THR A 31 50.04 -19.43 -11.20
CA THR A 31 49.43 -20.79 -11.28
C THR A 31 49.70 -21.69 -10.08
N ALA A 32 50.27 -21.19 -8.99
CA ALA A 32 50.54 -21.99 -7.79
C ALA A 32 49.78 -21.51 -6.52
N ALA A 33 48.91 -20.51 -6.59
CA ALA A 33 48.17 -20.04 -5.41
C ALA A 33 46.65 -20.25 -5.52
N LEU A 34 46.16 -20.98 -6.53
CA LEU A 34 44.70 -21.18 -6.74
C LEU A 34 44.25 -22.62 -6.37
N ALA A 35 45.09 -23.42 -5.69
CA ALA A 35 44.72 -24.79 -5.34
C ALA A 35 44.46 -25.03 -3.83
N MET A 36 44.41 -24.01 -2.98
CA MET A 36 44.11 -24.16 -1.55
C MET A 36 43.01 -23.23 -0.99
N ALA A 37 42.14 -22.68 -1.84
CA ALA A 37 41.01 -21.85 -1.40
C ALA A 37 39.65 -22.47 -1.74
N VAL A 38 39.56 -23.76 -2.01
CA VAL A 38 38.29 -24.46 -2.34
C VAL A 38 37.95 -25.51 -1.29
N ALA A 39 38.19 -25.25 -0.03
CA ALA A 39 37.74 -26.13 1.03
C ALA A 39 37.34 -25.35 2.29
N SER A 40 36.36 -24.47 2.16
CA SER A 40 35.51 -23.99 3.27
C SER A 40 34.35 -23.18 2.74
N ILE A 41 33.61 -23.71 1.78
CA ILE A 41 32.19 -23.33 1.68
C ILE A 41 31.49 -24.15 2.75
N ALA A 42 31.55 -23.67 3.99
CA ALA A 42 30.60 -24.09 4.98
C ALA A 42 29.21 -23.79 4.39
N THR A 43 28.49 -24.83 4.02
CA THR A 43 27.06 -24.77 3.81
C THR A 43 26.48 -24.22 5.11
N ALA A 44 26.31 -22.92 5.19
CA ALA A 44 25.38 -22.33 6.13
C ALA A 44 24.02 -22.90 5.72
N THR A 45 23.66 -24.03 6.30
CA THR A 45 22.29 -24.47 6.35
C THR A 45 21.58 -23.35 7.08
N ALA A 46 20.90 -22.49 6.31
CA ALA A 46 19.91 -21.58 6.86
C ALA A 46 18.92 -22.48 7.61
N HIS A 47 19.08 -22.55 8.93
CA HIS A 47 18.05 -23.13 9.75
C HIS A 47 16.83 -22.28 9.49
N PRO A 48 15.72 -22.83 8.97
CA PRO A 48 14.49 -22.09 8.91
C PRO A 48 14.17 -21.70 10.36
N HIS A 49 14.30 -20.42 10.70
CA HIS A 49 13.75 -19.95 11.94
C HIS A 49 12.28 -20.35 11.91
N PRO A 50 11.77 -21.06 12.93
CA PRO A 50 10.34 -21.31 13.02
C PRO A 50 9.69 -19.92 13.05
N VAL A 51 9.00 -19.58 11.95
CA VAL A 51 8.14 -18.40 11.91
C VAL A 51 7.01 -18.73 12.90
N GLN A 52 7.19 -18.34 14.15
CA GLN A 52 6.07 -18.33 15.07
C GLN A 52 5.06 -17.32 14.50
N PRO A 53 3.79 -17.70 14.34
CA PRO A 53 2.78 -16.74 14.01
C PRO A 53 2.85 -15.67 15.10
N ALA A 54 3.23 -14.47 14.73
CA ALA A 54 3.24 -13.34 15.65
C ALA A 54 1.78 -13.06 16.00
N GLN A 55 1.28 -13.70 17.04
CA GLN A 55 0.00 -13.34 17.60
C GLN A 55 0.13 -11.92 18.13
N TYR A 56 -0.56 -11.00 17.45
CA TYR A 56 -0.69 -9.65 17.95
C TYR A 56 -1.36 -9.70 19.31
N THR A 57 -0.61 -9.34 20.32
CA THR A 57 -1.14 -9.14 21.69
C THR A 57 -0.97 -7.68 22.05
N ASP A 58 -2.04 -7.03 22.47
CA ASP A 58 -1.93 -5.68 23.00
C ASP A 58 -0.98 -5.68 24.21
N PRO A 59 -0.03 -4.75 24.27
CA PRO A 59 0.85 -4.64 25.43
C PRO A 59 0.03 -4.34 26.69
N THR A 60 0.38 -5.00 27.79
CA THR A 60 -0.24 -4.75 29.10
C THR A 60 0.07 -3.33 29.61
N GLU A 61 1.26 -2.83 29.27
CA GLU A 61 1.68 -1.46 29.54
C GLU A 61 1.95 -0.73 28.23
N ARG A 62 1.45 0.49 28.12
CA ARG A 62 1.62 1.33 26.94
C ARG A 62 2.47 2.54 27.26
N ALA A 63 3.55 2.75 26.50
CA ALA A 63 4.40 3.92 26.62
C ALA A 63 3.71 5.20 26.09
N MET A 64 2.80 5.05 25.12
CA MET A 64 2.08 6.16 24.53
C MET A 64 0.71 6.34 25.18
N PRO A 65 0.20 7.58 25.30
CA PRO A 65 -1.16 7.84 25.70
C PRO A 65 -2.15 7.09 24.82
N VAL A 66 -3.25 6.60 25.41
CA VAL A 66 -4.36 6.01 24.66
C VAL A 66 -5.41 7.09 24.49
N PRO A 67 -5.51 7.70 23.31
CA PRO A 67 -6.52 8.72 23.07
C PRO A 67 -7.91 8.09 23.03
N THR A 68 -8.90 8.85 23.44
CA THR A 68 -10.31 8.44 23.37
C THR A 68 -10.94 9.05 22.13
N MET A 69 -11.14 8.24 21.10
CA MET A 69 -11.90 8.65 19.91
C MET A 69 -13.36 8.22 20.07
N THR A 70 -14.29 9.15 19.87
CA THR A 70 -15.73 8.88 19.78
C THR A 70 -16.20 9.09 18.34
N LEU A 71 -17.18 8.32 17.88
CA LEU A 71 -17.78 8.53 16.58
C LEU A 71 -18.88 9.61 16.68
N ASP A 72 -18.84 10.54 15.74
CA ASP A 72 -19.89 11.46 15.40
C ASP A 72 -20.35 11.09 13.99
N LEU A 73 -21.55 10.52 13.86
CA LEU A 73 -21.99 9.92 12.61
C LEU A 73 -22.06 10.92 11.45
N GLU A 74 -22.41 12.19 11.74
CA GLU A 74 -22.49 13.24 10.71
C GLU A 74 -21.11 13.65 10.17
N ARG A 75 -20.05 13.42 10.95
CA ARG A 75 -18.69 13.85 10.64
C ARG A 75 -17.71 12.67 10.46
N THR A 76 -18.22 11.46 10.42
CA THR A 76 -17.44 10.23 10.29
C THR A 76 -17.56 9.63 8.90
N ALA A 77 -16.44 9.13 8.37
CA ALA A 77 -16.42 8.32 7.17
C ALA A 77 -15.79 6.94 7.43
N LEU A 78 -16.32 5.90 6.78
CA LEU A 78 -15.57 4.67 6.50
C LEU A 78 -14.72 4.91 5.26
N VAL A 79 -13.42 4.70 5.37
CA VAL A 79 -12.48 4.73 4.24
C VAL A 79 -11.87 3.36 4.06
N VAL A 80 -12.01 2.78 2.87
CA VAL A 80 -11.44 1.48 2.53
C VAL A 80 -10.42 1.64 1.41
N ILE A 81 -9.20 1.15 1.67
CA ILE A 81 -8.07 1.24 0.76
C ILE A 81 -7.97 -0.06 -0.04
N ASP A 82 -7.87 0.04 -1.34
CA ASP A 82 -7.61 -1.06 -2.29
C ASP A 82 -8.54 -2.29 -2.12
N PRO A 83 -9.88 -2.13 -2.10
CA PRO A 83 -10.80 -3.28 -1.95
C PRO A 83 -10.95 -4.05 -3.27
N GLN A 84 -9.81 -4.36 -3.91
CA GLN A 84 -9.71 -4.83 -5.27
C GLN A 84 -9.39 -6.34 -5.35
N ILE A 85 -9.80 -6.97 -6.45
CA ILE A 85 -9.67 -8.40 -6.71
C ILE A 85 -8.22 -8.86 -6.60
N ASP A 86 -7.26 -8.08 -7.10
CA ASP A 86 -5.83 -8.43 -7.10
C ASP A 86 -5.26 -8.69 -5.70
N PHE A 87 -5.81 -8.04 -4.67
CA PHE A 87 -5.39 -8.28 -3.28
C PHE A 87 -6.27 -9.32 -2.57
N MET A 88 -7.58 -9.33 -2.81
CA MET A 88 -8.53 -9.96 -1.90
C MET A 88 -9.14 -11.26 -2.45
N SER A 89 -8.84 -11.61 -3.70
CA SER A 89 -9.33 -12.84 -4.34
C SER A 89 -8.21 -13.87 -4.51
N PRO A 90 -8.50 -15.18 -4.34
CA PRO A 90 -7.57 -16.25 -4.72
C PRO A 90 -7.10 -16.22 -6.17
N LYS A 91 -7.79 -15.47 -7.03
CA LYS A 91 -7.43 -15.27 -8.43
C LYS A 91 -6.62 -13.99 -8.67
N GLY A 92 -6.41 -13.18 -7.63
CA GLY A 92 -5.70 -11.91 -7.72
C GLY A 92 -4.20 -12.06 -7.91
N ALA A 93 -3.58 -11.11 -8.59
CA ALA A 93 -2.15 -11.15 -8.94
C ALA A 93 -1.22 -11.19 -7.71
N ALA A 94 -1.64 -10.60 -6.59
CA ALA A 94 -0.85 -10.60 -5.35
C ALA A 94 -1.21 -11.73 -4.38
N TRP A 95 -2.16 -12.60 -4.70
CA TRP A 95 -2.68 -13.61 -3.75
C TRP A 95 -1.59 -14.50 -3.16
N SER A 96 -0.60 -14.89 -3.94
CA SER A 96 0.53 -15.70 -3.45
C SER A 96 1.32 -15.03 -2.32
N ALA A 97 1.31 -13.71 -2.27
CA ALA A 97 2.03 -12.94 -1.24
C ALA A 97 1.14 -12.57 -0.05
N VAL A 98 -0.16 -12.33 -0.28
CA VAL A 98 -1.05 -11.74 0.74
C VAL A 98 -2.18 -12.64 1.18
N GLY A 99 -2.48 -13.72 0.47
CA GLY A 99 -3.69 -14.56 0.67
C GLY A 99 -3.76 -15.20 2.05
N GLU A 100 -2.61 -15.59 2.62
CA GLU A 100 -2.55 -16.08 3.99
C GLU A 100 -3.06 -15.01 4.98
N ALA A 101 -2.50 -13.81 4.91
CA ALA A 101 -2.89 -12.70 5.79
C ALA A 101 -4.35 -12.26 5.59
N VAL A 102 -4.83 -12.21 4.34
CA VAL A 102 -6.24 -11.92 4.02
C VAL A 102 -7.17 -12.94 4.68
N THR A 103 -6.79 -14.22 4.66
CA THR A 103 -7.55 -15.32 5.24
C THR A 103 -7.51 -15.29 6.77
N GLU A 104 -6.33 -15.15 7.37
CA GLU A 104 -6.14 -15.09 8.83
C GLU A 104 -6.92 -13.93 9.46
N GLN A 105 -6.88 -12.75 8.83
CA GLN A 105 -7.60 -11.57 9.29
C GLN A 105 -9.11 -11.61 8.99
N ARG A 106 -9.57 -12.61 8.24
CA ARG A 106 -10.96 -12.65 7.74
C ARG A 106 -11.34 -11.34 7.04
N LEU A 107 -10.40 -10.79 6.28
CA LEU A 107 -10.47 -9.43 5.76
C LEU A 107 -11.75 -9.16 4.97
N VAL A 108 -12.07 -10.01 3.99
CA VAL A 108 -13.25 -9.82 3.13
C VAL A 108 -14.56 -9.83 3.93
N PRO A 109 -14.84 -10.81 4.82
CA PRO A 109 -16.03 -10.77 5.66
C PRO A 109 -16.09 -9.56 6.59
N ASN A 110 -14.96 -9.14 7.15
CA ASN A 110 -14.91 -7.99 8.05
C ASN A 110 -15.18 -6.68 7.30
N LEU A 111 -14.60 -6.49 6.12
CA LEU A 111 -14.90 -5.34 5.26
C LEU A 111 -16.37 -5.30 4.85
N LEU A 112 -16.97 -6.45 4.50
CA LEU A 112 -18.39 -6.52 4.16
C LEU A 112 -19.27 -6.00 5.32
N ARG A 113 -19.01 -6.47 6.54
CA ARG A 113 -19.70 -6.00 7.75
C ARG A 113 -19.53 -4.49 7.99
N LEU A 114 -18.34 -3.96 7.72
CA LEU A 114 -18.09 -2.51 7.82
C LEU A 114 -18.89 -1.73 6.79
N PHE A 115 -18.93 -2.18 5.53
CA PHE A 115 -19.77 -1.57 4.50
C PHE A 115 -21.24 -1.56 4.89
N GLU A 116 -21.80 -2.71 5.24
CA GLU A 116 -23.19 -2.88 5.67
C GLU A 116 -23.56 -1.95 6.82
N SER A 117 -22.73 -1.96 7.87
CA SER A 117 -22.99 -1.17 9.08
C SER A 117 -22.87 0.33 8.81
N SER A 118 -21.89 0.75 7.99
CA SER A 118 -21.70 2.15 7.64
C SER A 118 -22.84 2.70 6.78
N LYS A 119 -23.30 1.92 5.79
CA LYS A 119 -24.46 2.29 4.98
C LYS A 119 -25.73 2.36 5.83
N LYS A 120 -25.94 1.41 6.74
CA LYS A 120 -27.09 1.42 7.67
C LYS A 120 -27.04 2.62 8.61
N ALA A 121 -25.86 3.00 9.09
CA ALA A 121 -25.67 4.17 9.96
C ALA A 121 -25.75 5.51 9.20
N GLY A 122 -25.73 5.49 7.87
CA GLY A 122 -25.80 6.70 7.04
C GLY A 122 -24.53 7.54 7.03
N ILE A 123 -23.38 6.99 7.48
CA ILE A 123 -22.10 7.70 7.43
C ILE A 123 -21.55 7.74 5.99
N VAL A 124 -20.65 8.67 5.72
CA VAL A 124 -19.92 8.72 4.45
C VAL A 124 -19.11 7.47 4.26
N VAL A 125 -19.14 6.90 3.05
CA VAL A 125 -18.26 5.79 2.64
C VAL A 125 -17.38 6.27 1.51
N ALA A 126 -16.08 6.01 1.58
CA ALA A 126 -15.11 6.38 0.56
C ALA A 126 -14.12 5.25 0.28
N ILE A 127 -13.73 5.16 -0.98
CA ILE A 127 -12.77 4.18 -1.49
C ILE A 127 -11.57 4.92 -2.06
N SER A 128 -10.37 4.47 -1.73
CA SER A 128 -9.12 4.88 -2.36
C SER A 128 -8.58 3.72 -3.19
N PRO A 129 -8.83 3.66 -4.49
CA PRO A 129 -8.38 2.58 -5.34
C PRO A 129 -6.95 2.82 -5.85
N HIS A 130 -6.26 1.74 -6.20
CA HIS A 130 -4.97 1.77 -6.87
C HIS A 130 -5.14 1.31 -8.32
N TYR A 131 -4.69 2.12 -9.27
CA TYR A 131 -4.65 1.71 -10.69
C TYR A 131 -3.32 2.10 -11.32
N TYR A 132 -2.78 1.19 -12.14
CA TYR A 132 -1.73 1.47 -13.09
C TYR A 132 -2.29 1.53 -14.52
N TYR A 133 -1.89 2.54 -15.24
CA TYR A 133 -2.21 2.71 -16.66
C TYR A 133 -0.98 2.39 -17.52
N PRO A 134 -1.13 2.19 -18.85
CA PRO A 134 0.01 1.85 -19.71
C PRO A 134 1.20 2.81 -19.63
N HIS A 135 0.96 4.11 -19.37
CA HIS A 135 2.04 5.09 -19.23
C HIS A 135 2.78 4.97 -17.88
N ASP A 136 2.17 4.44 -16.84
CA ASP A 136 2.81 4.27 -15.53
C ASP A 136 3.93 3.22 -15.61
N HIS A 137 3.79 2.20 -16.46
CA HIS A 137 4.82 1.19 -16.71
C HIS A 137 6.09 1.74 -17.39
N GLN A 138 6.07 3.01 -17.81
CA GLN A 138 7.20 3.69 -18.47
C GLN A 138 7.96 4.61 -17.50
N TRP A 139 7.68 4.56 -16.22
CA TRP A 139 8.37 5.39 -15.23
C TRP A 139 9.87 5.12 -15.20
N LYS A 140 10.65 6.19 -15.21
CA LYS A 140 12.13 6.12 -15.17
C LYS A 140 12.68 5.84 -13.77
N PHE A 141 11.94 6.22 -12.74
CA PHE A 141 12.31 6.03 -11.34
C PHE A 141 11.23 5.21 -10.66
N GLN A 142 11.61 4.08 -10.10
CA GLN A 142 10.69 3.15 -9.45
C GLN A 142 11.32 2.62 -8.16
N ALA A 143 10.50 2.54 -7.10
CA ALA A 143 10.87 1.85 -5.88
C ALA A 143 10.77 0.32 -6.05
N PRO A 144 11.40 -0.50 -5.18
CA PRO A 144 11.34 -1.95 -5.29
C PRO A 144 9.93 -2.53 -5.37
N VAL A 145 8.98 -1.97 -4.60
CA VAL A 145 7.59 -2.44 -4.61
C VAL A 145 6.88 -2.11 -5.93
N GLU A 146 7.17 -0.96 -6.55
CA GLU A 146 6.61 -0.59 -7.86
C GLU A 146 7.12 -1.52 -8.96
N LEU A 147 8.43 -1.82 -8.96
CA LEU A 147 9.02 -2.81 -9.87
C LEU A 147 8.36 -4.18 -9.72
N PHE A 148 8.10 -4.62 -8.49
CA PHE A 148 7.40 -5.86 -8.23
C PHE A 148 5.95 -5.81 -8.72
N GLN A 149 5.22 -4.74 -8.41
CA GLN A 149 3.83 -4.54 -8.81
C GLN A 149 3.68 -4.52 -10.33
N HIS A 150 4.53 -3.79 -11.04
CA HIS A 150 4.54 -3.77 -12.51
C HIS A 150 4.88 -5.15 -13.10
N LYS A 151 5.82 -5.89 -12.49
CA LYS A 151 6.20 -7.24 -12.94
C LYS A 151 5.02 -8.21 -12.89
N ILE A 152 4.20 -8.17 -11.83
CA ILE A 152 3.03 -9.03 -11.68
C ILE A 152 1.76 -8.45 -12.30
N LYS A 153 1.83 -7.23 -12.86
CA LYS A 153 0.71 -6.52 -13.49
C LYS A 153 -0.49 -6.31 -12.56
N ILE A 154 -0.21 -6.07 -11.29
CA ILE A 154 -1.25 -5.80 -10.30
C ILE A 154 -1.93 -4.46 -10.59
N PHE A 155 -3.25 -4.40 -10.44
CA PHE A 155 -4.06 -3.20 -10.64
C PHE A 155 -3.98 -2.57 -12.04
N ASP A 156 -3.50 -3.33 -13.03
CA ASP A 156 -3.41 -2.85 -14.39
C ASP A 156 -4.80 -2.53 -14.95
N ARG A 157 -4.92 -1.34 -15.47
CA ARG A 157 -6.13 -0.84 -16.12
C ARG A 157 -5.77 -0.33 -17.52
N PRO A 158 -6.42 -0.89 -18.58
CA PRO A 158 -6.04 -0.56 -19.96
C PRO A 158 -6.22 0.90 -20.34
N SER A 159 -7.19 1.59 -19.71
CA SER A 159 -7.51 3.00 -20.00
C SER A 159 -8.09 3.70 -18.78
N ALA A 160 -7.76 4.99 -18.62
CA ALA A 160 -8.41 5.86 -17.64
C ALA A 160 -9.83 6.28 -18.08
N LEU A 161 -10.11 6.24 -19.41
CA LEU A 161 -11.31 6.80 -20.02
C LEU A 161 -12.34 5.75 -20.45
N SER A 162 -12.04 4.46 -20.31
CA SER A 162 -12.92 3.36 -20.70
C SER A 162 -12.97 2.31 -19.59
N LEU A 163 -14.10 1.61 -19.52
CA LEU A 163 -14.29 0.41 -18.67
C LEU A 163 -13.99 -0.89 -19.42
N ASP A 164 -13.55 -0.80 -20.68
CA ASP A 164 -13.17 -1.97 -21.47
C ASP A 164 -11.98 -2.67 -20.82
N GLY A 165 -12.10 -3.98 -20.62
CA GLY A 165 -11.08 -4.78 -19.95
C GLY A 165 -10.92 -4.52 -18.44
N PHE A 166 -11.68 -3.60 -17.85
CA PHE A 166 -11.64 -3.32 -16.41
C PHE A 166 -12.56 -4.25 -15.60
N ARG A 167 -13.80 -4.43 -16.07
CA ARG A 167 -14.81 -5.21 -15.32
C ARG A 167 -14.39 -6.66 -15.17
N GLY A 168 -14.32 -7.12 -13.91
CA GLY A 168 -13.88 -8.46 -13.54
C GLY A 168 -12.37 -8.70 -13.67
N SER A 169 -11.58 -7.67 -14.01
CA SER A 169 -10.11 -7.74 -13.95
C SER A 169 -9.62 -7.71 -12.50
N GLY A 170 -8.32 -7.94 -12.31
CA GLY A 170 -7.69 -7.81 -10.98
C GLY A 170 -7.82 -6.41 -10.38
N ALA A 171 -7.84 -5.39 -11.22
CA ALA A 171 -8.02 -4.00 -10.80
C ALA A 171 -9.45 -3.64 -10.38
N ASP A 172 -10.46 -4.46 -10.74
CA ASP A 172 -11.85 -4.22 -10.35
C ASP A 172 -12.08 -4.49 -8.85
N PHE A 173 -13.13 -3.94 -8.30
CA PHE A 173 -13.53 -4.18 -6.92
C PHE A 173 -14.02 -5.61 -6.72
N MET A 174 -13.86 -6.14 -5.49
CA MET A 174 -14.44 -7.42 -5.11
C MET A 174 -15.94 -7.41 -5.36
N PRO A 175 -16.50 -8.48 -5.96
CA PRO A 175 -17.93 -8.54 -6.31
C PRO A 175 -18.84 -8.28 -5.10
N GLU A 176 -18.45 -8.75 -3.91
CA GLU A 176 -19.21 -8.62 -2.66
C GLU A 176 -19.34 -7.15 -2.22
N PHE A 177 -18.40 -6.28 -2.60
CA PHE A 177 -18.38 -4.88 -2.19
C PHE A 177 -19.07 -3.95 -3.19
N LYS A 178 -19.23 -4.37 -4.45
CA LYS A 178 -19.83 -3.54 -5.50
C LYS A 178 -21.18 -2.94 -5.15
N PRO A 179 -22.13 -3.67 -4.52
CA PRO A 179 -23.40 -3.08 -4.12
C PRO A 179 -23.28 -1.86 -3.21
N TYR A 180 -22.18 -1.76 -2.45
CA TYR A 180 -21.91 -0.63 -1.55
C TYR A 180 -21.03 0.44 -2.18
N ILE A 181 -20.23 0.08 -3.18
CA ILE A 181 -19.30 1.00 -3.86
C ILE A 181 -19.98 1.69 -5.05
N GLU A 182 -20.72 0.94 -5.86
CA GLU A 182 -21.36 1.41 -7.11
C GLU A 182 -22.78 1.94 -6.88
N ASP A 183 -23.14 2.31 -5.66
CA ASP A 183 -24.48 2.77 -5.26
C ASP A 183 -24.78 4.25 -5.58
N GLY A 184 -23.85 4.93 -6.22
CA GLY A 184 -23.97 6.37 -6.56
C GLY A 184 -23.84 7.33 -5.38
N LYS A 185 -23.56 6.82 -4.16
CA LYS A 185 -23.40 7.61 -2.93
C LYS A 185 -22.00 7.48 -2.33
N THR A 186 -21.32 6.38 -2.60
CA THR A 186 -19.94 6.15 -2.15
C THR A 186 -18.97 7.01 -2.97
N ILE A 187 -18.08 7.69 -2.28
CA ILE A 187 -16.97 8.40 -2.89
C ILE A 187 -15.97 7.36 -3.39
N VAL A 188 -15.75 7.32 -4.70
CA VAL A 188 -14.63 6.60 -5.30
C VAL A 188 -13.62 7.63 -5.72
N ALA A 189 -12.54 7.78 -4.95
CA ALA A 189 -11.51 8.77 -5.24
C ALA A 189 -10.77 8.44 -6.55
N SER A 190 -10.12 9.43 -7.13
CA SER A 190 -9.11 9.18 -8.18
C SER A 190 -8.08 8.18 -7.66
N PRO A 191 -7.48 7.35 -8.52
CA PRO A 191 -6.55 6.33 -8.02
C PRO A 191 -5.31 6.95 -7.38
N HIS A 192 -4.92 6.47 -6.23
CA HIS A 192 -3.58 6.71 -5.75
C HIS A 192 -2.58 5.84 -6.52
N LYS A 193 -1.30 6.23 -6.51
CA LYS A 193 -0.31 5.59 -7.39
C LYS A 193 0.64 4.66 -6.68
N LEU A 194 0.96 4.89 -5.43
CA LEU A 194 1.86 4.01 -4.69
C LEU A 194 1.32 3.73 -3.30
N TYR A 195 1.29 4.73 -2.43
CA TYR A 195 0.89 4.50 -1.04
C TYR A 195 -0.15 5.49 -0.54
N SER A 196 0.02 6.77 -0.84
CA SER A 196 -0.61 7.86 -0.10
C SER A 196 -1.74 8.54 -0.90
N PRO A 197 -2.75 9.07 -0.21
CA PRO A 197 -3.78 9.89 -0.84
C PRO A 197 -3.27 11.25 -1.35
N GLN A 198 -1.98 11.57 -1.17
CA GLN A 198 -1.36 12.77 -1.77
C GLN A 198 -1.43 12.77 -3.30
N THR A 199 -1.55 11.60 -3.92
CA THR A 199 -1.67 11.44 -5.38
C THR A 199 -3.11 11.40 -5.88
N ASN A 200 -4.10 11.52 -5.00
CA ASN A 200 -5.52 11.51 -5.36
C ASN A 200 -6.33 12.64 -4.69
N ASP A 201 -7.63 12.65 -4.92
CA ASP A 201 -8.54 13.68 -4.40
C ASP A 201 -9.30 13.28 -3.13
N LEU A 202 -8.94 12.16 -2.49
CA LEU A 202 -9.70 11.59 -1.36
C LEU A 202 -9.84 12.58 -0.19
N THR A 203 -8.73 13.16 0.26
CA THR A 203 -8.73 14.13 1.37
C THR A 203 -9.63 15.33 1.07
N PHE A 204 -9.57 15.84 -0.16
CA PHE A 204 -10.43 16.94 -0.61
C PHE A 204 -11.91 16.54 -0.56
N GLN A 205 -12.28 15.37 -1.08
CA GLN A 205 -13.65 14.87 -1.09
C GLN A 205 -14.20 14.71 0.33
N LEU A 206 -13.42 14.10 1.23
CA LEU A 206 -13.82 13.94 2.64
C LEU A 206 -14.05 15.30 3.32
N ARG A 207 -13.17 16.29 3.11
CA ARG A 207 -13.34 17.63 3.66
C ARG A 207 -14.59 18.33 3.12
N LYS A 208 -14.88 18.15 1.83
CA LYS A 208 -16.10 18.71 1.21
C LYS A 208 -17.39 18.14 1.80
N GLN A 209 -17.34 16.91 2.32
CA GLN A 209 -18.45 16.27 3.05
C GLN A 209 -18.48 16.62 4.55
N GLY A 210 -17.61 17.48 5.03
CA GLY A 210 -17.53 17.85 6.45
C GLY A 210 -16.94 16.77 7.36
N VAL A 211 -16.29 15.74 6.78
CA VAL A 211 -15.68 14.65 7.54
C VAL A 211 -14.49 15.18 8.34
N THR A 212 -14.42 14.77 9.60
CA THR A 212 -13.29 15.03 10.52
C THR A 212 -12.79 13.77 11.20
N LYS A 213 -13.55 12.66 11.12
CA LYS A 213 -13.25 11.39 11.75
C LYS A 213 -13.27 10.29 10.70
N ILE A 214 -12.28 9.41 10.74
CA ILE A 214 -12.12 8.34 9.75
C ILE A 214 -12.04 7.00 10.47
N VAL A 215 -12.81 6.04 10.01
CA VAL A 215 -12.65 4.62 10.28
C VAL A 215 -11.93 4.04 9.07
N LEU A 216 -10.67 3.64 9.23
CA LEU A 216 -9.77 3.25 8.15
C LEU A 216 -9.54 1.75 8.12
N ALA A 217 -9.70 1.12 6.96
CA ALA A 217 -9.53 -0.31 6.71
C ALA A 217 -8.98 -0.57 5.30
N GLY A 218 -8.63 -1.82 4.98
CA GLY A 218 -8.20 -2.24 3.63
C GLY A 218 -6.76 -2.76 3.56
N MET A 219 -6.11 -2.58 2.43
CA MET A 219 -4.80 -3.17 2.09
C MET A 219 -3.79 -2.09 1.62
N LEU A 220 -2.48 -2.32 1.70
CA LEU A 220 -1.79 -3.19 2.65
C LEU A 220 -1.58 -2.45 3.96
N ALA A 221 -1.71 -3.15 5.08
CA ALA A 221 -1.62 -2.53 6.40
C ALA A 221 -0.36 -1.68 6.59
N ASN A 222 0.81 -2.21 6.25
CA ASN A 222 2.12 -1.56 6.40
C ASN A 222 2.55 -0.63 5.25
N LEU A 223 1.72 -0.46 4.24
CA LEU A 223 2.01 0.39 3.08
C LEU A 223 0.89 1.41 2.87
N CYS A 224 -0.09 1.11 1.99
CA CYS A 224 -1.11 2.08 1.60
C CYS A 224 -1.98 2.52 2.78
N VAL A 225 -2.42 1.60 3.65
CA VAL A 225 -3.23 1.95 4.84
C VAL A 225 -2.44 2.84 5.80
N GLU A 226 -1.18 2.47 6.10
CA GLU A 226 -0.33 3.28 6.99
C GLU A 226 -0.02 4.66 6.39
N SER A 227 0.23 4.74 5.09
CA SER A 227 0.49 6.01 4.41
C SER A 227 -0.75 6.92 4.42
N HIS A 228 -1.95 6.34 4.21
CA HIS A 228 -3.20 7.09 4.35
C HIS A 228 -3.42 7.56 5.79
N LEU A 229 -3.13 6.71 6.80
CA LEU A 229 -3.20 7.10 8.21
C LEU A 229 -2.32 8.30 8.52
N ARG A 230 -1.05 8.27 8.07
CA ARG A 230 -0.09 9.35 8.28
C ARG A 230 -0.57 10.65 7.65
N GLU A 231 -0.98 10.60 6.40
CA GLU A 231 -1.50 11.78 5.68
C GLU A 231 -2.76 12.32 6.35
N PHE A 232 -3.71 11.48 6.74
CA PHE A 232 -4.91 11.93 7.42
C PHE A 232 -4.60 12.59 8.77
N ALA A 233 -3.66 12.03 9.54
CA ALA A 233 -3.22 12.64 10.81
C ALA A 233 -2.60 14.02 10.58
N GLU A 234 -1.71 14.18 9.60
CA GLU A 234 -1.11 15.46 9.21
C GLU A 234 -2.16 16.48 8.71
N GLN A 235 -3.21 16.00 8.05
CA GLN A 235 -4.34 16.82 7.61
C GLN A 235 -5.37 17.11 8.72
N GLY A 236 -5.12 16.67 9.96
CA GLY A 236 -5.94 16.97 11.14
C GLY A 236 -7.25 16.18 11.21
N PHE A 237 -7.30 14.97 10.65
CA PHE A 237 -8.39 14.02 10.93
C PHE A 237 -8.10 13.22 12.20
N GLU A 238 -9.15 12.86 12.94
CA GLU A 238 -9.06 11.78 13.91
C GLU A 238 -9.26 10.44 13.17
N VAL A 239 -8.33 9.49 13.35
CA VAL A 239 -8.35 8.22 12.61
C VAL A 239 -8.38 7.03 13.54
N ALA A 240 -9.38 6.17 13.37
CA ALA A 240 -9.41 4.83 13.95
C ALA A 240 -9.05 3.80 12.89
N ILE A 241 -8.08 2.92 13.16
CA ILE A 241 -7.78 1.75 12.35
C ILE A 241 -8.65 0.58 12.80
N VAL A 242 -9.22 -0.16 11.83
CA VAL A 242 -9.90 -1.42 12.11
C VAL A 242 -8.89 -2.56 11.98
N ARG A 243 -8.31 -2.98 13.09
CA ARG A 243 -7.12 -3.83 13.15
C ARG A 243 -7.30 -5.26 12.59
N ASP A 244 -8.53 -5.76 12.57
CA ASP A 244 -8.92 -7.05 11.98
C ASP A 244 -9.58 -6.90 10.60
N ALA A 245 -9.55 -5.69 10.04
CA ALA A 245 -9.97 -5.36 8.69
C ALA A 245 -8.85 -4.69 7.87
N VAL A 246 -7.61 -4.99 8.22
CA VAL A 246 -6.39 -4.68 7.48
C VAL A 246 -5.52 -5.93 7.40
N ALA A 247 -4.70 -6.06 6.37
CA ALA A 247 -3.76 -7.18 6.24
C ALA A 247 -2.49 -6.75 5.51
N ALA A 248 -1.38 -7.44 5.78
CA ALA A 248 -0.11 -7.26 5.10
C ALA A 248 0.64 -8.60 4.98
N PRO A 249 1.51 -8.77 3.99
CA PRO A 249 2.22 -10.02 3.77
C PRO A 249 3.23 -10.30 4.89
N LYS A 250 3.51 -11.58 5.11
CA LYS A 250 4.68 -12.08 5.82
C LYS A 250 5.73 -12.46 4.77
N LEU A 251 6.82 -11.74 4.74
CA LEU A 251 7.91 -11.90 3.77
C LEU A 251 9.20 -12.26 4.52
N PRO A 252 10.27 -12.69 3.81
CA PRO A 252 11.57 -12.92 4.45
C PRO A 252 12.09 -11.72 5.24
N GLU A 253 11.75 -10.51 4.85
CA GLU A 253 12.10 -9.26 5.52
C GLU A 253 11.37 -9.07 6.86
N GLY A 254 10.23 -9.76 7.08
CA GLY A 254 9.48 -9.71 8.32
C GLY A 254 7.97 -9.78 8.16
N ASP A 255 7.29 -9.68 9.29
CA ASP A 255 5.82 -9.63 9.37
C ASP A 255 5.33 -8.20 9.16
N GLY A 256 4.77 -7.92 7.97
CA GLY A 256 4.25 -6.61 7.61
C GLY A 256 3.04 -6.20 8.45
N ASN A 257 2.22 -7.16 8.87
CA ASN A 257 1.04 -6.88 9.69
C ASN A 257 1.44 -6.44 11.11
N LEU A 258 2.41 -7.13 11.73
CA LEU A 258 2.94 -6.75 13.03
C LEU A 258 3.63 -5.38 12.96
N SER A 259 4.42 -5.13 11.92
CA SER A 259 5.06 -3.84 11.68
C SER A 259 4.03 -2.69 11.65
N ALA A 260 2.96 -2.87 10.87
CA ALA A 260 1.89 -1.89 10.80
C ALA A 260 1.21 -1.65 12.15
N LEU A 261 0.86 -2.72 12.86
CA LEU A 261 0.19 -2.61 14.17
C LEU A 261 1.03 -1.87 15.20
N ILE A 262 2.35 -2.04 15.19
CA ILE A 262 3.26 -1.26 16.04
C ILE A 262 3.12 0.23 15.71
N ASN A 263 3.20 0.60 14.42
CA ASN A 263 3.09 1.99 13.99
C ASN A 263 1.71 2.58 14.27
N PHE A 264 0.65 1.81 14.07
CA PHE A 264 -0.72 2.25 14.35
C PHE A 264 -0.92 2.65 15.81
N ARG A 265 -0.25 1.98 16.76
CA ARG A 265 -0.29 2.36 18.18
C ARG A 265 0.30 3.73 18.48
N TYR A 266 1.24 4.19 17.64
CA TYR A 266 1.85 5.52 17.78
C TYR A 266 1.06 6.61 17.09
N ILE A 267 0.33 6.28 16.01
CA ILE A 267 -0.19 7.28 15.07
C ILE A 267 -1.71 7.40 15.14
N ALA A 268 -2.44 6.26 15.25
CA ALA A 268 -3.90 6.26 15.19
C ALA A 268 -4.53 6.75 16.52
N ASN A 269 -5.64 7.46 16.40
CA ASN A 269 -6.44 7.89 17.56
C ASN A 269 -7.17 6.71 18.21
N ALA A 270 -7.39 5.62 17.48
CA ALA A 270 -7.93 4.37 18.04
C ALA A 270 -7.53 3.16 17.20
N LEU A 271 -7.46 2.00 17.87
CA LEU A 271 -7.37 0.69 17.24
C LEU A 271 -8.59 -0.12 17.68
N TRP A 272 -9.53 -0.31 16.75
CA TRP A 272 -10.76 -1.06 17.02
C TRP A 272 -10.80 -2.35 16.24
N THR A 273 -11.61 -3.29 16.70
CA THR A 273 -12.04 -4.45 15.92
C THR A 273 -13.26 -4.08 15.06
N THR A 274 -13.56 -4.91 14.08
CA THR A 274 -14.80 -4.81 13.30
C THR A 274 -16.03 -4.82 14.20
N ASP A 275 -16.07 -5.69 15.23
CA ASP A 275 -17.18 -5.76 16.18
C ASP A 275 -17.34 -4.44 16.95
N GLU A 276 -16.26 -3.86 17.39
CA GLU A 276 -16.28 -2.57 18.10
C GLU A 276 -16.78 -1.44 17.22
N VAL A 277 -16.39 -1.39 15.94
CA VAL A 277 -16.90 -0.38 14.99
C VAL A 277 -18.38 -0.57 14.74
N VAL A 278 -18.81 -1.79 14.44
CA VAL A 278 -20.23 -2.13 14.23
C VAL A 278 -21.08 -1.72 15.42
N ALA A 279 -20.63 -2.03 16.63
CA ALA A 279 -21.33 -1.66 17.87
C ALA A 279 -21.41 -0.13 18.07
N ARG A 280 -20.36 0.62 17.68
CA ARG A 280 -20.35 2.09 17.76
C ARG A 280 -21.29 2.73 16.76
N LEU A 281 -21.32 2.20 15.52
CA LEU A 281 -22.21 2.68 14.47
C LEU A 281 -23.70 2.40 14.75
N ALA A 282 -24.00 1.34 15.51
CA ALA A 282 -25.36 0.98 15.87
C ALA A 282 -25.95 1.84 17.01
N LYS A 283 -25.12 2.60 17.76
CA LYS A 283 -25.60 3.45 18.86
C LYS A 283 -26.27 4.71 18.30
N PRO A 284 -27.46 5.08 18.82
CA PRO A 284 -28.03 6.38 18.47
C PRO A 284 -27.05 7.49 18.82
N THR A 285 -26.87 8.45 17.93
CA THR A 285 -26.15 9.68 18.27
C THR A 285 -26.92 10.37 19.38
N THR A 286 -26.42 10.37 20.60
CA THR A 286 -26.97 11.21 21.65
C THR A 286 -26.70 12.65 21.23
N ALA A 287 -27.71 13.31 20.73
CA ALA A 287 -27.65 14.74 20.47
C ALA A 287 -27.22 15.45 21.77
N ARG A 288 -26.15 16.23 21.68
CA ARG A 288 -25.77 17.20 22.72
C ARG A 288 -26.45 18.52 22.47
#